data_9944f2b516d010a651bb6b2e92c9b0ef
#
_entry.id   9944f2b516d010a651bb6b2e92c9b0ef
#
_cell.length_a   1.000
_cell.length_b   1.000
_cell.length_c   1.000
_cell.angle_alpha   90.00
_cell.angle_beta   90.00
_cell.angle_gamma   90.00
#
_symmetry.space_group_name_H-M   'P 1'
#
loop_
_entity.id
_entity.type
_entity.pdbx_description
1 polymer ?
#
loop_
_entity_poly.entity_id
_entity_poly.type
_entity_poly.pdbx_seq_one_letter_code
_entity_poly.pdbx_strand_id
1 'polypeptide(L)'
;KMPAGFIPMLNGSPYHRFHKTTKQEQLNHRQHEIAQGKILGGGSSVNGMVYMRGRPSDYQVWEREVKDSSWGWESLLKSFVALEGNQRFNNKHHGINGPLKVSDPKYVVKGTDLYIKTMQGLGLPFNFDFNDGNQYGVGLMQLTTNYGKRCSAVDAFIEPIRENKNLKIKLRSIVTKIIIENCKAIGVEVFEKGKINKYFANNEIIITAGTYISPKILMHSGIGDEVELKKNNIKTLVNLKGVGKNLQDHHEVPYVVSTKKGYGYYKQDKGIRKIINGIQYILFNSGPVTSNAAETCAFLNPRN
;
A
#
# COMPACT_ATOMS: atom_id res chain seq x y z
N LYS A 1 13.05 7.27 -4.71
CA LYS A 1 12.09 7.48 -5.82
C LYS A 1 12.26 6.47 -6.97
N MET A 2 13.32 5.69 -6.97
CA MET A 2 13.65 4.66 -7.97
C MET A 2 12.67 3.48 -7.84
N PRO A 3 11.88 3.12 -8.87
CA PRO A 3 10.90 2.04 -8.76
C PRO A 3 11.51 0.69 -8.36
N ALA A 4 12.51 0.19 -9.07
CA ALA A 4 13.18 -1.08 -8.73
C ALA A 4 13.87 -1.08 -7.35
N GLY A 5 14.05 0.10 -6.74
CA GLY A 5 14.75 0.24 -5.45
C GLY A 5 14.04 -0.41 -4.25
N PHE A 6 12.75 -0.75 -4.36
CA PHE A 6 12.05 -1.43 -3.27
C PHE A 6 12.47 -2.90 -3.12
N ILE A 7 12.86 -3.57 -4.22
CA ILE A 7 13.21 -5.00 -4.22
C ILE A 7 14.35 -5.32 -3.24
N PRO A 8 15.52 -4.66 -3.28
CA PRO A 8 16.57 -4.93 -2.29
C PRO A 8 16.17 -4.54 -0.86
N MET A 9 15.19 -3.66 -0.66
CA MET A 9 14.72 -3.30 0.67
C MET A 9 13.91 -4.40 1.35
N LEU A 10 13.34 -5.34 0.60
CA LEU A 10 12.59 -6.49 1.15
C LEU A 10 13.48 -7.43 1.97
N ASN A 11 14.79 -7.47 1.70
CA ASN A 11 15.75 -8.32 2.41
C ASN A 11 16.32 -7.68 3.69
N GLY A 12 15.66 -6.68 4.22
CA GLY A 12 16.09 -5.93 5.40
C GLY A 12 16.47 -4.50 5.05
N SER A 13 15.83 -3.54 5.71
CA SER A 13 16.09 -2.12 5.49
C SER A 13 15.72 -1.34 6.76
N PRO A 14 16.45 -0.28 7.12
CA PRO A 14 16.10 0.60 8.24
C PRO A 14 14.76 1.33 8.02
N TYR A 15 14.25 1.34 6.78
CA TYR A 15 12.97 1.92 6.39
C TYR A 15 11.79 0.96 6.57
N HIS A 16 12.03 -0.27 7.05
CA HIS A 16 10.99 -1.24 7.39
C HIS A 16 10.99 -1.52 8.89
N ARG A 17 9.80 -1.79 9.40
CA ARG A 17 9.57 -2.51 10.65
C ARG A 17 9.06 -3.90 10.30
N PHE A 18 9.71 -4.92 10.81
CA PHE A 18 9.27 -6.29 10.65
C PHE A 18 8.44 -6.71 11.86
N HIS A 19 7.27 -7.24 11.58
CA HIS A 19 6.38 -7.86 12.55
C HIS A 19 6.42 -9.36 12.35
N LYS A 20 6.50 -10.11 13.43
CA LYS A 20 6.50 -11.57 13.38
C LYS A 20 5.19 -12.10 13.96
N THR A 21 4.50 -12.97 13.22
CA THR A 21 3.30 -13.62 13.73
C THR A 21 3.63 -14.59 14.85
N THR A 22 2.63 -14.97 15.64
CA THR A 22 2.70 -16.18 16.45
C THR A 22 2.82 -17.40 15.53
N LYS A 23 3.21 -18.55 16.09
CA LYS A 23 3.21 -19.82 15.35
C LYS A 23 1.80 -20.11 14.85
N GLN A 24 1.67 -20.43 13.56
CA GLN A 24 0.42 -20.77 12.90
C GLN A 24 0.31 -22.30 12.81
N GLU A 25 -0.52 -22.91 13.63
CA GLU A 25 -0.68 -24.38 13.71
C GLU A 25 -1.08 -24.97 12.36
N GLN A 26 -2.03 -24.32 11.67
CA GLN A 26 -2.54 -24.73 10.35
C GLN A 26 -1.50 -24.61 9.23
N LEU A 27 -0.38 -23.93 9.49
CA LEU A 27 0.72 -23.72 8.53
C LEU A 27 2.01 -24.42 9.02
N ASN A 28 1.90 -25.60 9.60
CA ASN A 28 3.04 -26.37 10.15
C ASN A 28 3.86 -25.56 11.16
N HIS A 29 3.20 -24.84 12.05
CA HIS A 29 3.80 -23.97 13.07
C HIS A 29 4.73 -22.89 12.53
N ARG A 30 4.60 -22.51 11.25
CA ARG A 30 5.39 -21.42 10.65
C ARG A 30 5.00 -20.08 11.27
N GLN A 31 5.99 -19.21 11.33
CA GLN A 31 5.80 -17.80 11.65
C GLN A 31 6.09 -16.98 10.40
N HIS A 32 5.22 -16.05 10.10
CA HIS A 32 5.42 -15.13 8.99
C HIS A 32 6.03 -13.83 9.49
N GLU A 33 6.99 -13.32 8.74
CA GLU A 33 7.56 -12.01 8.95
C GLU A 33 6.94 -11.03 7.97
N ILE A 34 6.37 -9.96 8.49
CA ILE A 34 5.56 -9.01 7.72
C ILE A 34 6.25 -7.65 7.79
N ALA A 35 6.60 -7.11 6.63
CA ALA A 35 7.25 -5.81 6.53
C ALA A 35 6.22 -4.67 6.52
N GLN A 36 6.45 -3.65 7.34
CA GLN A 36 5.69 -2.41 7.34
C GLN A 36 6.64 -1.22 7.12
N GLY A 37 6.23 -0.25 6.31
CA GLY A 37 7.03 0.95 6.07
C GLY A 37 7.24 1.76 7.37
N LYS A 38 8.51 2.06 7.70
CA LYS A 38 8.94 2.90 8.82
C LYS A 38 9.64 4.15 8.30
N ILE A 39 8.93 4.89 7.50
CA ILE A 39 9.42 6.07 6.77
C ILE A 39 8.25 7.03 6.56
N LEU A 40 8.54 8.32 6.32
CA LEU A 40 7.52 9.28 5.89
C LEU A 40 6.84 8.77 4.61
N GLY A 41 5.49 8.80 4.58
CA GLY A 41 4.67 8.19 3.51
C GLY A 41 4.35 6.70 3.75
N GLY A 42 4.91 6.08 4.82
CA GLY A 42 4.58 4.71 5.21
C GLY A 42 4.75 3.71 4.08
N GLY A 43 3.74 2.85 3.88
CA GLY A 43 3.74 1.82 2.84
C GLY A 43 3.91 2.36 1.42
N SER A 44 3.38 3.53 1.10
CA SER A 44 3.50 4.13 -0.24
C SER A 44 4.95 4.44 -0.65
N SER A 45 5.84 4.64 0.32
CA SER A 45 7.26 4.90 0.07
C SER A 45 8.08 3.63 -0.18
N VAL A 46 7.56 2.44 0.14
CA VAL A 46 8.29 1.15 0.08
C VAL A 46 7.55 0.03 -0.65
N ASN A 47 6.28 0.21 -1.05
CA ASN A 47 5.49 -0.79 -1.76
C ASN A 47 5.95 -1.01 -3.22
N GLY A 48 5.35 -1.99 -3.90
CA GLY A 48 5.56 -2.27 -5.33
C GLY A 48 4.84 -1.33 -6.28
N MET A 49 4.21 -0.26 -5.80
CA MET A 49 3.55 0.80 -6.61
C MET A 49 2.37 0.37 -7.47
N VAL A 50 1.91 -0.86 -7.41
CA VAL A 50 0.73 -1.29 -8.17
C VAL A 50 -0.48 -0.43 -7.78
N TYR A 51 -1.13 0.17 -8.78
CA TYR A 51 -2.35 0.94 -8.60
C TYR A 51 -3.56 0.09 -9.00
N MET A 52 -4.27 -0.37 -8.00
CA MET A 52 -5.44 -1.24 -8.16
C MET A 52 -6.51 -0.83 -7.15
N ARG A 53 -7.74 -0.62 -7.61
CA ARG A 53 -8.90 -0.38 -6.77
C ARG A 53 -9.63 -1.69 -6.50
N GLY A 54 -10.45 -1.74 -5.46
CA GLY A 54 -11.43 -2.80 -5.29
C GLY A 54 -12.54 -2.73 -6.35
N ARG A 55 -13.30 -3.80 -6.50
CA ARG A 55 -14.47 -3.82 -7.36
C ARG A 55 -15.64 -3.07 -6.71
N PRO A 56 -16.62 -2.60 -7.48
CA PRO A 56 -17.82 -1.98 -6.91
C PRO A 56 -18.50 -2.84 -5.83
N SER A 57 -18.55 -4.15 -6.04
CA SER A 57 -19.11 -5.10 -5.05
C SER A 57 -18.41 -5.10 -3.71
N ASP A 58 -17.11 -4.85 -3.67
CA ASP A 58 -16.33 -4.86 -2.42
C ASP A 58 -16.75 -3.66 -1.54
N TYR A 59 -16.95 -2.51 -2.15
CA TYR A 59 -17.42 -1.29 -1.47
C TYR A 59 -18.91 -1.36 -1.09
N GLN A 60 -19.74 -2.04 -1.88
CA GLN A 60 -21.15 -2.31 -1.52
C GLN A 60 -21.26 -3.17 -0.25
N VAL A 61 -20.31 -4.10 -0.04
CA VAL A 61 -20.24 -4.84 1.22
C VAL A 61 -19.95 -3.88 2.38
N TRP A 62 -18.97 -2.98 2.23
CA TRP A 62 -18.66 -2.00 3.26
C TRP A 62 -19.84 -1.08 3.58
N GLU A 63 -20.48 -0.51 2.55
CA GLU A 63 -21.68 0.33 2.70
C GLU A 63 -22.75 -0.36 3.53
N ARG A 64 -23.03 -1.63 3.22
CA ARG A 64 -24.03 -2.42 3.93
C ARG A 64 -23.65 -2.70 5.38
N GLU A 65 -22.40 -3.11 5.63
CA GLU A 65 -21.92 -3.45 6.97
C GLU A 65 -21.82 -2.24 7.88
N VAL A 66 -21.37 -1.10 7.34
CA VAL A 66 -21.24 0.16 8.10
C VAL A 66 -22.57 0.90 8.17
N LYS A 67 -23.53 0.59 7.28
CA LYS A 67 -24.81 1.29 7.11
C LYS A 67 -24.64 2.78 6.79
N ASP A 68 -23.67 3.09 5.97
CA ASP A 68 -23.32 4.46 5.57
C ASP A 68 -22.94 4.49 4.08
N SER A 69 -23.73 5.19 3.27
CA SER A 69 -23.56 5.29 1.82
C SER A 69 -22.27 6.00 1.39
N SER A 70 -21.60 6.72 2.30
CA SER A 70 -20.30 7.33 2.02
C SER A 70 -19.21 6.28 1.74
N TRP A 71 -19.40 5.04 2.18
CA TRP A 71 -18.51 3.90 1.94
C TRP A 71 -18.85 3.10 0.68
N GLY A 72 -19.95 3.45 0.00
CA GLY A 72 -20.36 2.82 -1.25
C GLY A 72 -19.51 3.26 -2.44
N TRP A 73 -19.56 2.46 -3.52
CA TRP A 73 -18.78 2.70 -4.74
C TRP A 73 -18.94 4.11 -5.32
N GLU A 74 -20.17 4.58 -5.47
CA GLU A 74 -20.45 5.89 -6.09
C GLU A 74 -19.82 7.07 -5.31
N SER A 75 -19.79 6.98 -3.99
CA SER A 75 -19.19 7.99 -3.13
C SER A 75 -17.66 7.90 -3.15
N LEU A 76 -17.12 6.70 -3.04
CA LEU A 76 -15.68 6.47 -3.03
C LEU A 76 -15.04 6.72 -4.40
N LEU A 77 -15.77 6.45 -5.51
CA LEU A 77 -15.28 6.75 -6.85
C LEU A 77 -14.97 8.24 -7.04
N LYS A 78 -15.81 9.12 -6.50
CA LYS A 78 -15.56 10.58 -6.54
C LYS A 78 -14.21 10.92 -5.87
N SER A 79 -13.92 10.27 -4.73
CA SER A 79 -12.65 10.45 -4.03
C SER A 79 -11.48 9.88 -4.82
N PHE A 80 -11.62 8.70 -5.43
CA PHE A 80 -10.58 8.12 -6.29
C PHE A 80 -10.26 9.02 -7.47
N VAL A 81 -11.27 9.52 -8.18
CA VAL A 81 -11.10 10.44 -9.31
C VAL A 81 -10.44 11.75 -8.86
N ALA A 82 -10.84 12.31 -7.73
CA ALA A 82 -10.27 13.55 -7.20
C ALA A 82 -8.78 13.40 -6.80
N LEU A 83 -8.39 12.24 -6.28
CA LEU A 83 -7.02 11.96 -5.86
C LEU A 83 -6.09 11.61 -7.01
N GLU A 84 -6.60 11.09 -8.11
CA GLU A 84 -5.84 10.52 -9.21
C GLU A 84 -5.39 11.57 -10.23
N GLY A 85 -4.12 11.50 -10.60
CA GLY A 85 -3.54 12.20 -11.75
C GLY A 85 -3.07 11.18 -12.79
N ASN A 86 -4.01 10.56 -13.51
CA ASN A 86 -3.72 9.51 -14.50
C ASN A 86 -3.12 10.09 -15.76
N GLN A 87 -2.06 9.45 -16.27
CA GLN A 87 -1.38 9.89 -17.50
C GLN A 87 -1.99 9.34 -18.80
N ARG A 88 -2.86 8.31 -18.68
CA ARG A 88 -3.48 7.65 -19.83
C ARG A 88 -4.99 7.88 -19.92
N PHE A 89 -5.69 7.75 -18.81
CA PHE A 89 -7.15 7.80 -18.77
C PHE A 89 -7.67 9.15 -18.30
N ASN A 90 -8.73 9.63 -18.95
CA ASN A 90 -9.53 10.78 -18.55
C ASN A 90 -11.00 10.48 -18.85
N ASN A 91 -11.74 9.95 -17.89
CA ASN A 91 -13.13 9.57 -18.05
C ASN A 91 -13.84 9.56 -16.70
N LYS A 92 -15.09 9.07 -16.63
CA LYS A 92 -15.88 9.04 -15.38
C LYS A 92 -15.23 8.23 -14.25
N HIS A 93 -14.30 7.33 -14.55
CA HIS A 93 -13.60 6.52 -13.55
C HIS A 93 -12.22 7.06 -13.20
N HIS A 94 -11.66 7.98 -13.99
CA HIS A 94 -10.27 8.45 -13.86
C HIS A 94 -10.15 9.96 -13.90
N GLY A 95 -9.37 10.51 -12.96
CA GLY A 95 -8.98 11.91 -12.95
C GLY A 95 -7.56 12.13 -13.45
N ILE A 96 -7.29 13.29 -14.04
CA ILE A 96 -5.96 13.69 -14.56
C ILE A 96 -5.28 14.74 -13.69
N ASN A 97 -6.04 15.44 -12.85
CA ASN A 97 -5.56 16.61 -12.09
C ASN A 97 -5.19 16.28 -10.64
N GLY A 98 -5.47 15.09 -10.18
CA GLY A 98 -5.19 14.70 -8.80
C GLY A 98 -3.69 14.65 -8.49
N PRO A 99 -3.35 14.78 -7.20
CA PRO A 99 -1.96 14.83 -6.74
C PRO A 99 -1.23 13.48 -6.87
N LEU A 100 -1.94 12.35 -6.74
CA LEU A 100 -1.36 11.02 -6.85
C LEU A 100 -1.19 10.66 -8.33
N LYS A 101 0.04 10.71 -8.83
CA LYS A 101 0.33 10.40 -10.23
C LYS A 101 0.30 8.90 -10.48
N VAL A 102 -0.43 8.52 -11.51
CA VAL A 102 -0.64 7.16 -11.98
C VAL A 102 -0.24 7.06 -13.45
N SER A 103 0.56 6.07 -13.79
CA SER A 103 1.04 5.87 -15.16
C SER A 103 1.14 4.39 -15.51
N ASP A 104 1.23 4.11 -16.79
CA ASP A 104 1.58 2.78 -17.28
C ASP A 104 3.04 2.44 -16.93
N PRO A 105 3.40 1.14 -16.87
CA PRO A 105 4.78 0.72 -16.74
C PRO A 105 5.65 1.30 -17.87
N LYS A 106 6.72 1.99 -17.52
CA LYS A 106 7.61 2.62 -18.51
C LYS A 106 8.57 1.62 -19.17
N TYR A 107 8.74 0.47 -18.57
CA TYR A 107 9.54 -0.63 -19.09
C TYR A 107 8.82 -1.95 -18.84
N VAL A 108 8.68 -2.73 -19.91
CA VAL A 108 8.02 -4.04 -19.91
C VAL A 108 8.97 -5.06 -20.53
N VAL A 109 9.12 -6.23 -19.90
CA VAL A 109 9.96 -7.30 -20.42
C VAL A 109 9.21 -8.14 -21.47
N LYS A 110 9.95 -8.77 -22.39
CA LYS A 110 9.37 -9.64 -23.42
C LYS A 110 8.51 -10.79 -22.86
N GLY A 111 8.84 -11.26 -21.66
CA GLY A 111 8.07 -12.29 -20.97
C GLY A 111 6.64 -11.86 -20.62
N THR A 112 6.45 -10.58 -20.33
CA THR A 112 5.13 -10.00 -20.04
C THR A 112 4.24 -10.01 -21.27
N ASP A 113 4.75 -9.61 -22.43
CA ASP A 113 3.99 -9.68 -23.70
C ASP A 113 3.61 -11.11 -24.05
N LEU A 114 4.52 -12.05 -23.83
CA LEU A 114 4.26 -13.46 -24.06
C LEU A 114 3.19 -14.00 -23.12
N TYR A 115 3.24 -13.64 -21.84
CA TYR A 115 2.24 -14.01 -20.85
C TYR A 115 0.84 -13.50 -21.26
N ILE A 116 0.73 -12.22 -21.62
CA ILE A 116 -0.54 -11.61 -22.03
C ILE A 116 -1.11 -12.37 -23.25
N LYS A 117 -0.29 -12.60 -24.29
CA LYS A 117 -0.71 -13.33 -25.50
C LYS A 117 -1.14 -14.77 -25.20
N THR A 118 -0.43 -15.42 -24.28
CA THR A 118 -0.78 -16.78 -23.86
C THR A 118 -2.14 -16.82 -23.16
N MET A 119 -2.36 -15.89 -22.22
CA MET A 119 -3.64 -15.80 -21.50
C MET A 119 -4.80 -15.46 -22.44
N GLN A 120 -4.58 -14.60 -23.44
CA GLN A 120 -5.56 -14.33 -24.50
C GLN A 120 -5.84 -15.59 -25.35
N GLY A 121 -4.80 -16.36 -25.68
CA GLY A 121 -4.93 -17.64 -26.36
C GLY A 121 -5.71 -18.70 -25.57
N LEU A 122 -5.76 -18.57 -24.26
CA LEU A 122 -6.59 -19.38 -23.35
C LEU A 122 -8.02 -18.82 -23.18
N GLY A 123 -8.39 -17.77 -23.90
CA GLY A 123 -9.74 -17.20 -23.92
C GLY A 123 -9.95 -16.00 -22.98
N LEU A 124 -8.93 -15.51 -22.26
CA LEU A 124 -9.10 -14.31 -21.46
C LEU A 124 -9.11 -13.07 -22.37
N PRO A 125 -10.07 -12.14 -22.21
CA PRO A 125 -10.04 -10.88 -22.93
C PRO A 125 -8.87 -10.02 -22.47
N PHE A 126 -8.34 -9.17 -23.36
CA PHE A 126 -7.41 -8.14 -22.95
C PHE A 126 -8.17 -7.07 -22.17
N ASN A 127 -7.71 -6.79 -20.95
CA ASN A 127 -8.27 -5.73 -20.11
C ASN A 127 -7.35 -4.52 -20.15
N PHE A 128 -7.86 -3.41 -20.69
CA PHE A 128 -7.13 -2.15 -20.80
C PHE A 128 -7.10 -1.37 -19.49
N ASP A 129 -8.07 -1.64 -18.59
CA ASP A 129 -8.29 -0.85 -17.39
C ASP A 129 -8.89 -1.70 -16.26
N PHE A 130 -8.08 -2.06 -15.29
CA PHE A 130 -8.53 -2.82 -14.12
C PHE A 130 -9.23 -1.95 -13.05
N ASN A 131 -9.33 -0.64 -13.28
CA ASN A 131 -9.84 0.33 -12.30
C ASN A 131 -11.17 0.99 -12.72
N ASP A 132 -11.79 0.52 -13.82
CA ASP A 132 -13.08 0.99 -14.31
C ASP A 132 -14.29 0.29 -13.64
N GLY A 133 -14.03 -0.66 -12.75
CA GLY A 133 -15.03 -1.50 -12.07
C GLY A 133 -15.12 -2.92 -12.62
N ASN A 134 -14.51 -3.22 -13.76
CA ASN A 134 -14.40 -4.55 -14.33
C ASN A 134 -12.93 -5.03 -14.34
N GLN A 135 -12.63 -6.03 -13.52
CA GLN A 135 -11.28 -6.59 -13.43
C GLN A 135 -11.04 -7.84 -14.25
N TYR A 136 -12.07 -8.43 -14.87
CA TYR A 136 -11.92 -9.69 -15.62
C TYR A 136 -11.03 -9.50 -16.86
N GLY A 137 -10.06 -10.39 -17.04
CA GLY A 137 -9.17 -10.39 -18.19
C GLY A 137 -7.69 -10.31 -17.82
N VAL A 138 -6.83 -10.08 -18.81
CA VAL A 138 -5.38 -9.96 -18.69
C VAL A 138 -4.89 -8.64 -19.26
N GLY A 139 -3.95 -7.97 -18.60
CA GLY A 139 -3.43 -6.69 -19.10
C GLY A 139 -2.26 -6.15 -18.28
N LEU A 140 -1.78 -4.97 -18.65
CA LEU A 140 -0.76 -4.26 -17.89
C LEU A 140 -1.37 -3.54 -16.69
N MET A 141 -0.68 -3.59 -15.55
CA MET A 141 -1.08 -2.87 -14.36
C MET A 141 -0.55 -1.43 -14.40
N GLN A 142 -1.38 -0.47 -14.03
CA GLN A 142 -0.90 0.89 -13.77
C GLN A 142 -0.16 0.98 -12.44
N LEU A 143 0.73 1.95 -12.35
CA LEU A 143 1.61 2.16 -11.19
C LEU A 143 1.45 3.57 -10.63
N THR A 144 1.62 3.72 -9.32
CA THR A 144 1.77 5.04 -8.68
C THR A 144 3.16 5.61 -8.99
N THR A 145 3.34 6.01 -10.26
CA THR A 145 4.58 6.58 -10.77
C THR A 145 4.33 7.86 -11.57
N ASN A 146 5.35 8.73 -11.58
CA ASN A 146 5.39 9.95 -12.38
C ASN A 146 6.68 9.96 -13.19
N TYR A 147 6.58 9.85 -14.52
CA TYR A 147 7.72 9.82 -15.44
C TYR A 147 8.83 8.84 -15.03
N GLY A 148 8.46 7.61 -14.61
CA GLY A 148 9.42 6.57 -14.23
C GLY A 148 9.98 6.72 -12.81
N LYS A 149 9.41 7.59 -11.99
CA LYS A 149 9.75 7.75 -10.56
C LYS A 149 8.54 7.42 -9.70
N ARG A 150 8.75 6.81 -8.55
CA ARG A 150 7.70 6.59 -7.54
C ARG A 150 6.99 7.92 -7.20
N CYS A 151 5.67 7.89 -7.17
CA CYS A 151 4.82 8.90 -6.57
C CYS A 151 4.24 8.33 -5.26
N SER A 152 4.91 8.61 -4.16
CA SER A 152 4.43 8.21 -2.82
C SER A 152 3.42 9.23 -2.28
N ALA A 153 2.77 8.90 -1.15
CA ALA A 153 1.92 9.86 -0.44
C ALA A 153 2.69 11.13 -0.01
N VAL A 154 4.01 11.03 0.18
CA VAL A 154 4.85 12.21 0.43
C VAL A 154 4.89 13.09 -0.80
N ASP A 155 5.18 12.50 -1.97
CA ASP A 155 5.28 13.23 -3.22
C ASP A 155 3.95 13.88 -3.60
N ALA A 156 2.84 13.17 -3.36
CA ALA A 156 1.51 13.61 -3.71
C ALA A 156 0.92 14.65 -2.75
N PHE A 157 1.10 14.48 -1.43
CA PHE A 157 0.32 15.24 -0.44
C PHE A 157 1.17 16.08 0.52
N ILE A 158 2.45 15.73 0.74
CA ILE A 158 3.28 16.45 1.70
C ILE A 158 4.17 17.47 0.99
N GLU A 159 4.86 17.08 -0.07
CA GLU A 159 5.78 17.99 -0.78
C GLU A 159 5.09 19.26 -1.28
N PRO A 160 3.87 19.22 -1.84
CA PRO A 160 3.18 20.43 -2.29
C PRO A 160 2.88 21.46 -1.17
N ILE A 161 2.78 21.00 0.06
CA ILE A 161 2.42 21.84 1.22
C ILE A 161 3.50 21.85 2.31
N ARG A 162 4.71 21.37 2.00
CA ARG A 162 5.80 21.22 2.99
C ARG A 162 6.14 22.53 3.72
N GLU A 163 6.08 23.64 3.01
CA GLU A 163 6.39 24.98 3.55
C GLU A 163 5.18 25.64 4.25
N ASN A 164 4.05 24.95 4.32
CA ASN A 164 2.88 25.49 5.02
C ASN A 164 3.15 25.58 6.52
N LYS A 165 3.05 26.77 7.08
CA LYS A 165 3.33 27.06 8.51
C LYS A 165 2.41 26.29 9.47
N ASN A 166 1.24 25.88 9.00
CA ASN A 166 0.29 25.09 9.79
C ASN A 166 0.62 23.58 9.77
N LEU A 167 1.52 23.12 8.90
CA LEU A 167 1.96 21.73 8.85
C LEU A 167 3.19 21.54 9.75
N LYS A 168 3.06 20.67 10.76
CA LYS A 168 4.17 20.26 11.62
C LYS A 168 4.36 18.74 11.51
N ILE A 169 5.50 18.32 10.98
CA ILE A 169 5.84 16.89 10.83
C ILE A 169 6.89 16.53 11.88
N LYS A 170 6.57 15.56 12.72
CA LYS A 170 7.47 15.00 13.73
C LYS A 170 7.92 13.60 13.33
N LEU A 171 9.17 13.44 12.99
CA LEU A 171 9.81 12.16 12.71
C LEU A 171 10.45 11.58 13.99
N ARG A 172 10.76 10.27 13.97
CA ARG A 172 11.36 9.55 15.11
C ARG A 172 10.55 9.71 16.40
N SER A 173 9.23 9.77 16.24
CA SER A 173 8.24 9.94 17.30
C SER A 173 7.30 8.76 17.28
N ILE A 174 7.18 8.06 18.42
CA ILE A 174 6.34 6.85 18.54
C ILE A 174 5.13 7.23 19.39
N VAL A 175 3.95 7.21 18.79
CA VAL A 175 2.70 7.36 19.54
C VAL A 175 2.50 6.08 20.37
N THR A 176 2.41 6.23 21.68
CA THR A 176 2.24 5.12 22.62
C THR A 176 0.78 4.87 22.96
N LYS A 177 -0.01 5.93 23.12
CA LYS A 177 -1.47 5.85 23.32
C LYS A 177 -2.16 7.18 23.06
N ILE A 178 -3.48 7.11 22.99
CA ILE A 178 -4.39 8.27 22.94
C ILE A 178 -4.73 8.67 24.38
N ILE A 179 -4.75 9.96 24.65
CA ILE A 179 -5.22 10.51 25.90
C ILE A 179 -6.74 10.69 25.77
N ILE A 180 -7.50 10.03 26.65
CA ILE A 180 -8.97 10.04 26.64
C ILE A 180 -9.45 10.54 27.99
N GLU A 181 -10.24 11.62 27.98
CA GLU A 181 -10.88 12.18 29.17
C GLU A 181 -12.37 12.40 28.87
N ASN A 182 -13.23 12.03 29.78
CA ASN A 182 -14.69 12.17 29.64
C ASN A 182 -15.22 11.60 28.31
N CYS A 183 -14.77 10.39 27.94
CA CYS A 183 -15.11 9.71 26.68
C CYS A 183 -14.69 10.48 25.39
N LYS A 184 -13.82 11.48 25.49
CA LYS A 184 -13.32 12.25 24.36
C LYS A 184 -11.81 12.05 24.22
N ALA A 185 -11.35 11.81 22.99
CA ALA A 185 -9.93 11.83 22.67
C ALA A 185 -9.42 13.27 22.62
N ILE A 186 -8.52 13.64 23.51
CA ILE A 186 -8.02 15.01 23.67
C ILE A 186 -6.57 15.20 23.28
N GLY A 187 -5.81 14.11 23.12
CA GLY A 187 -4.38 14.19 22.81
C GLY A 187 -3.76 12.84 22.60
N VAL A 188 -2.45 12.83 22.44
CA VAL A 188 -1.63 11.62 22.31
C VAL A 188 -0.39 11.70 23.20
N GLU A 189 0.02 10.55 23.72
CA GLU A 189 1.35 10.37 24.31
C GLU A 189 2.32 9.89 23.25
N VAL A 190 3.48 10.52 23.21
CA VAL A 190 4.52 10.28 22.20
C VAL A 190 5.86 10.06 22.88
N PHE A 191 6.49 8.93 22.60
CA PHE A 191 7.87 8.67 22.99
C PHE A 191 8.81 9.24 21.94
N GLU A 192 9.58 10.23 22.31
CA GLU A 192 10.58 10.89 21.46
C GLU A 192 11.78 11.36 22.30
N LYS A 193 12.98 11.25 21.76
CA LYS A 193 14.23 11.68 22.43
C LYS A 193 14.38 11.13 23.86
N GLY A 194 13.98 9.85 24.06
CA GLY A 194 14.13 9.14 25.35
C GLY A 194 13.08 9.49 26.42
N LYS A 195 12.09 10.31 26.14
CA LYS A 195 11.04 10.69 27.08
C LYS A 195 9.65 10.67 26.46
N ILE A 196 8.63 10.64 27.31
CA ILE A 196 7.23 10.75 26.91
C ILE A 196 6.81 12.22 26.95
N ASN A 197 6.27 12.70 25.84
CA ASN A 197 5.66 14.01 25.72
C ASN A 197 4.16 13.85 25.40
N LYS A 198 3.37 14.84 25.77
CA LYS A 198 1.94 14.89 25.47
C LYS A 198 1.66 15.99 24.45
N TYR A 199 0.83 15.68 23.47
CA TYR A 199 0.34 16.62 22.47
C TYR A 199 -1.16 16.61 22.48
N PHE A 200 -1.78 17.78 22.59
CA PHE A 200 -3.23 17.94 22.66
C PHE A 200 -3.78 18.42 21.32
N ALA A 201 -4.98 17.95 21.00
CA ALA A 201 -5.72 18.33 19.80
C ALA A 201 -6.93 19.21 20.17
N ASN A 202 -7.13 20.28 19.41
CA ASN A 202 -8.29 21.16 19.59
C ASN A 202 -9.57 20.56 18.95
N ASN A 203 -9.42 19.89 17.81
CA ASN A 203 -10.55 19.40 17.02
C ASN A 203 -10.66 17.87 17.06
N GLU A 204 -9.71 17.17 16.45
CA GLU A 204 -9.79 15.73 16.29
C GLU A 204 -8.41 15.03 16.27
N ILE A 205 -8.40 13.72 16.43
CA ILE A 205 -7.21 12.87 16.32
C ILE A 205 -7.49 11.81 15.27
N ILE A 206 -6.69 11.79 14.21
CA ILE A 206 -6.81 10.86 13.10
C ILE A 206 -5.70 9.81 13.20
N ILE A 207 -6.09 8.52 13.26
CA ILE A 207 -5.15 7.41 13.38
C ILE A 207 -4.99 6.74 12.02
N THR A 208 -3.79 6.82 11.44
CA THR A 208 -3.43 6.21 10.15
C THR A 208 -2.12 5.43 10.24
N ALA A 209 -1.91 4.74 11.38
CA ALA A 209 -0.66 4.04 11.67
C ALA A 209 -0.54 2.65 10.97
N GLY A 210 -1.48 2.34 10.09
CA GLY A 210 -1.54 1.08 9.33
C GLY A 210 -2.25 -0.03 10.11
N THR A 211 -2.51 -1.14 9.41
CA THR A 211 -3.35 -2.25 9.87
C THR A 211 -2.88 -2.88 11.19
N TYR A 212 -1.56 -2.94 11.41
CA TYR A 212 -1.00 -3.55 12.63
C TYR A 212 -0.90 -2.58 13.81
N ILE A 213 -0.58 -1.33 13.54
CA ILE A 213 -0.25 -0.37 14.61
C ILE A 213 -1.50 0.42 15.07
N SER A 214 -2.44 0.73 14.18
CA SER A 214 -3.66 1.45 14.56
C SER A 214 -4.46 0.72 15.64
N PRO A 215 -4.78 -0.59 15.49
CA PRO A 215 -5.46 -1.32 16.58
C PRO A 215 -4.58 -1.44 17.82
N LYS A 216 -3.27 -1.55 17.69
CA LYS A 216 -2.36 -1.57 18.83
C LYS A 216 -2.43 -0.27 19.64
N ILE A 217 -2.45 0.90 18.98
CA ILE A 217 -2.61 2.20 19.65
C ILE A 217 -3.94 2.25 20.38
N LEU A 218 -5.03 1.80 19.75
CA LEU A 218 -6.36 1.74 20.39
C LEU A 218 -6.34 0.86 21.65
N MET A 219 -5.78 -0.35 21.55
CA MET A 219 -5.68 -1.27 22.70
C MET A 219 -4.85 -0.66 23.84
N HIS A 220 -3.69 -0.09 23.55
CA HIS A 220 -2.88 0.61 24.55
C HIS A 220 -3.60 1.80 25.20
N SER A 221 -4.63 2.33 24.53
CA SER A 221 -5.47 3.43 25.02
C SER A 221 -6.70 2.94 25.77
N GLY A 222 -6.84 1.63 25.99
CA GLY A 222 -7.98 1.05 26.68
C GLY A 222 -9.21 0.81 25.81
N ILE A 223 -9.06 0.83 24.48
CA ILE A 223 -10.14 0.56 23.52
C ILE A 223 -9.88 -0.79 22.84
N GLY A 224 -10.71 -1.80 23.13
CA GLY A 224 -10.53 -3.14 22.58
C GLY A 224 -11.35 -4.17 23.33
N ASP A 225 -11.09 -5.45 23.05
CA ASP A 225 -11.69 -6.57 23.77
C ASP A 225 -11.27 -6.55 25.23
N GLU A 226 -12.22 -6.46 26.14
CA GLU A 226 -11.97 -6.37 27.59
C GLU A 226 -11.12 -7.54 28.13
N VAL A 227 -11.35 -8.76 27.62
CA VAL A 227 -10.61 -9.94 28.05
C VAL A 227 -9.13 -9.82 27.65
N GLU A 228 -8.86 -9.37 26.43
CA GLU A 228 -7.48 -9.18 25.93
C GLU A 228 -6.78 -8.01 26.63
N LEU A 229 -7.47 -6.91 26.86
CA LEU A 229 -6.94 -5.76 27.59
C LEU A 229 -6.56 -6.16 29.02
N LYS A 230 -7.43 -6.88 29.70
CA LYS A 230 -7.22 -7.34 31.09
C LYS A 230 -6.02 -8.28 31.21
N LYS A 231 -5.83 -9.20 30.26
CA LYS A 231 -4.64 -10.08 30.20
C LYS A 231 -3.33 -9.29 30.11
N ASN A 232 -3.37 -8.11 29.53
CA ASN A 232 -2.22 -7.23 29.36
C ASN A 232 -2.13 -6.11 30.41
N ASN A 233 -2.91 -6.20 31.50
CA ASN A 233 -2.98 -5.19 32.56
C ASN A 233 -3.38 -3.80 32.06
N ILE A 234 -4.19 -3.71 31.00
CA ILE A 234 -4.69 -2.46 30.47
C ILE A 234 -6.13 -2.25 30.95
N LYS A 235 -6.38 -1.10 31.56
CA LYS A 235 -7.73 -0.72 31.99
C LYS A 235 -8.62 -0.50 30.77
N THR A 236 -9.75 -1.20 30.71
CA THR A 236 -10.73 -1.03 29.65
C THR A 236 -11.48 0.29 29.84
N LEU A 237 -11.43 1.14 28.82
CA LEU A 237 -12.24 2.34 28.72
C LEU A 237 -13.47 2.11 27.82
N VAL A 238 -13.27 1.41 26.72
CA VAL A 238 -14.32 1.04 25.76
C VAL A 238 -14.15 -0.41 25.37
N ASN A 239 -15.12 -1.26 25.67
CA ASN A 239 -15.13 -2.65 25.24
C ASN A 239 -15.58 -2.74 23.78
N LEU A 240 -14.60 -2.77 22.85
CA LEU A 240 -14.83 -2.87 21.43
C LEU A 240 -14.14 -4.14 20.89
N LYS A 241 -14.89 -5.24 20.86
CA LYS A 241 -14.37 -6.60 20.59
C LYS A 241 -13.71 -6.77 19.21
N GLY A 242 -14.09 -5.93 18.22
CA GLY A 242 -13.53 -6.01 16.86
C GLY A 242 -12.12 -5.44 16.71
N VAL A 243 -11.63 -4.65 17.67
CA VAL A 243 -10.30 -4.04 17.57
C VAL A 243 -9.21 -5.12 17.60
N GLY A 244 -8.38 -5.14 16.56
CA GLY A 244 -7.29 -6.11 16.39
C GLY A 244 -7.74 -7.53 16.01
N LYS A 245 -9.00 -7.72 15.64
CA LYS A 245 -9.54 -9.00 15.15
C LYS A 245 -9.69 -9.00 13.63
N ASN A 246 -9.93 -10.20 13.08
CA ASN A 246 -10.25 -10.41 11.64
C ASN A 246 -9.20 -9.84 10.66
N LEU A 247 -7.93 -9.88 11.05
CA LEU A 247 -6.85 -9.53 10.12
C LEU A 247 -6.86 -10.50 8.94
N GLN A 248 -6.93 -9.94 7.73
CA GLN A 248 -6.87 -10.67 6.47
C GLN A 248 -5.79 -10.06 5.58
N ASP A 249 -5.16 -10.91 4.78
CA ASP A 249 -4.19 -10.51 3.78
C ASP A 249 -4.27 -11.44 2.57
N HIS A 250 -3.66 -11.07 1.46
CA HIS A 250 -3.61 -11.89 0.25
C HIS A 250 -2.78 -13.15 0.50
N HIS A 251 -3.31 -14.29 0.06
CA HIS A 251 -2.55 -15.53 -0.01
C HIS A 251 -1.77 -15.55 -1.32
N GLU A 252 -0.48 -15.80 -1.24
CA GLU A 252 0.40 -15.89 -2.40
C GLU A 252 1.03 -17.27 -2.50
N VAL A 253 1.03 -17.83 -3.70
CA VAL A 253 1.79 -19.02 -4.07
C VAL A 253 2.73 -18.63 -5.19
N PRO A 254 4.02 -18.40 -4.91
CA PRO A 254 4.98 -18.05 -5.94
C PRO A 254 5.24 -19.25 -6.86
N TYR A 255 5.09 -19.03 -8.16
CA TYR A 255 5.45 -19.99 -9.18
C TYR A 255 6.60 -19.44 -10.02
N VAL A 256 7.78 -20.03 -9.89
CA VAL A 256 9.00 -19.57 -10.56
C VAL A 256 9.39 -20.54 -11.65
N VAL A 257 9.56 -20.04 -12.85
CA VAL A 257 9.98 -20.83 -14.01
C VAL A 257 11.30 -20.31 -14.58
N SER A 258 12.12 -21.22 -15.07
CA SER A 258 13.31 -20.87 -15.85
C SER A 258 12.92 -20.60 -17.28
N THR A 259 13.42 -19.51 -17.85
CA THR A 259 13.19 -19.14 -19.25
C THR A 259 14.49 -19.03 -20.02
N LYS A 260 14.38 -19.02 -21.37
CA LYS A 260 15.50 -18.69 -22.24
C LYS A 260 15.96 -17.24 -21.98
N LYS A 261 17.20 -16.96 -22.34
CA LYS A 261 17.84 -15.65 -22.17
C LYS A 261 17.00 -14.52 -22.80
N GLY A 262 16.82 -13.43 -22.06
CA GLY A 262 16.20 -12.18 -22.56
C GLY A 262 14.69 -12.00 -22.31
N TYR A 263 14.03 -12.94 -21.66
CA TYR A 263 12.58 -12.81 -21.37
C TYR A 263 12.23 -12.10 -20.07
N GLY A 264 13.17 -11.98 -19.14
CA GLY A 264 12.92 -11.37 -17.83
C GLY A 264 14.11 -10.52 -17.33
N TYR A 265 14.11 -10.24 -16.03
CA TYR A 265 15.09 -9.36 -15.37
C TYR A 265 16.40 -10.04 -14.98
N TYR A 266 16.59 -11.30 -15.33
CA TYR A 266 17.77 -12.07 -14.92
C TYR A 266 19.07 -11.34 -15.26
N LYS A 267 19.91 -11.12 -14.24
CA LYS A 267 21.22 -10.41 -14.32
C LYS A 267 21.15 -8.93 -14.75
N GLN A 268 19.97 -8.28 -14.75
CA GLN A 268 19.89 -6.85 -15.05
C GLN A 268 20.46 -5.98 -13.92
N ASP A 269 20.54 -6.51 -12.72
CA ASP A 269 21.08 -5.91 -11.50
C ASP A 269 22.54 -6.25 -11.23
N LYS A 270 23.26 -6.94 -12.18
CA LYS A 270 24.61 -7.43 -11.96
C LYS A 270 25.60 -6.92 -13.02
N GLY A 271 26.89 -6.81 -12.61
CA GLY A 271 28.00 -6.44 -13.48
C GLY A 271 27.77 -5.13 -14.23
N ILE A 272 28.28 -5.08 -15.46
CA ILE A 272 28.20 -3.88 -16.31
C ILE A 272 26.77 -3.45 -16.64
N ARG A 273 25.82 -4.40 -16.68
CA ARG A 273 24.40 -4.11 -16.92
C ARG A 273 23.80 -3.24 -15.83
N LYS A 274 24.15 -3.49 -14.57
CA LYS A 274 23.71 -2.67 -13.44
C LYS A 274 24.14 -1.21 -13.63
N ILE A 275 25.37 -1.00 -14.09
CA ILE A 275 25.90 0.34 -14.34
C ILE A 275 25.17 1.01 -15.50
N ILE A 276 25.03 0.33 -16.64
CA ILE A 276 24.32 0.84 -17.83
C ILE A 276 22.86 1.19 -17.46
N ASN A 277 22.16 0.27 -16.81
CA ASN A 277 20.76 0.49 -16.40
C ASN A 277 20.63 1.67 -15.40
N GLY A 278 21.62 1.81 -14.51
CA GLY A 278 21.68 2.94 -13.58
C GLY A 278 21.88 4.28 -14.29
N ILE A 279 22.81 4.35 -15.24
CA ILE A 279 23.06 5.55 -16.06
C ILE A 279 21.82 5.87 -16.89
N GLN A 280 21.23 4.89 -17.56
CA GLN A 280 20.01 5.06 -18.35
C GLN A 280 18.87 5.64 -17.51
N TYR A 281 18.71 5.15 -16.27
CA TYR A 281 17.72 5.69 -15.36
C TYR A 281 18.02 7.12 -14.93
N ILE A 282 19.27 7.44 -14.59
CA ILE A 282 19.66 8.77 -14.10
C ILE A 282 19.48 9.82 -15.20
N LEU A 283 19.92 9.51 -16.43
CA LEU A 283 19.90 10.47 -17.53
C LEU A 283 18.52 10.57 -18.20
N PHE A 284 17.80 9.44 -18.33
CA PHE A 284 16.60 9.38 -19.20
C PHE A 284 15.35 8.93 -18.46
N ASN A 285 15.40 8.63 -17.16
CA ASN A 285 14.30 8.02 -16.40
C ASN A 285 13.65 6.85 -17.17
N SER A 286 14.47 5.97 -17.74
CA SER A 286 14.03 4.85 -18.59
C SER A 286 14.76 3.56 -18.26
N GLY A 287 14.37 2.46 -18.92
CA GLY A 287 14.99 1.15 -18.75
C GLY A 287 14.48 0.34 -17.54
N PRO A 288 15.11 -0.82 -17.26
CA PRO A 288 14.62 -1.78 -16.26
C PRO A 288 14.45 -1.23 -14.85
N VAL A 289 15.18 -0.18 -14.50
CA VAL A 289 15.13 0.45 -13.17
C VAL A 289 13.81 1.19 -12.93
N THR A 290 13.08 1.54 -14.00
CA THR A 290 11.74 2.15 -13.89
C THR A 290 10.64 1.15 -13.63
N SER A 291 10.92 -0.15 -13.69
CA SER A 291 9.95 -1.20 -13.42
C SER A 291 9.90 -1.57 -11.94
N ASN A 292 8.72 -2.00 -11.50
CA ASN A 292 8.49 -2.65 -10.21
C ASN A 292 8.56 -4.18 -10.30
N ALA A 293 8.91 -4.74 -11.47
CA ALA A 293 8.93 -6.16 -11.78
C ALA A 293 7.56 -6.89 -11.67
N ALA A 294 6.48 -6.16 -11.43
CA ALA A 294 5.10 -6.65 -11.46
C ALA A 294 4.33 -5.84 -12.51
N GLU A 295 4.41 -6.26 -13.75
CA GLU A 295 3.99 -5.46 -14.92
C GLU A 295 2.58 -5.79 -15.40
N THR A 296 2.15 -7.02 -15.17
CA THR A 296 0.89 -7.56 -15.67
C THR A 296 0.18 -8.37 -14.61
N CYS A 297 -1.13 -8.47 -14.75
CA CYS A 297 -1.94 -9.42 -14.00
C CYS A 297 -3.04 -10.00 -14.90
N ALA A 298 -3.61 -11.10 -14.43
CA ALA A 298 -4.83 -11.68 -14.99
C ALA A 298 -5.81 -11.94 -13.85
N PHE A 299 -7.02 -11.43 -13.99
CA PHE A 299 -8.13 -11.77 -13.12
C PHE A 299 -9.05 -12.72 -13.85
N LEU A 300 -9.24 -13.88 -13.28
CA LEU A 300 -10.05 -14.95 -13.88
C LEU A 300 -10.91 -15.63 -12.82
N ASN A 301 -12.02 -16.18 -13.25
CA ASN A 301 -12.83 -17.06 -12.43
C ASN A 301 -12.64 -18.50 -12.94
N PRO A 302 -11.96 -19.38 -12.20
CA PRO A 302 -11.69 -20.73 -12.66
C PRO A 302 -12.93 -21.64 -12.71
N ARG A 303 -14.09 -21.12 -12.29
CA ARG A 303 -15.38 -21.86 -12.30
C ARG A 303 -16.28 -21.48 -13.48
N ASN A 304 -15.83 -20.58 -14.35
CA ASN A 304 -16.55 -20.18 -15.56
C ASN A 304 -15.86 -20.78 -16.79
#